data_d57c9fa369721f93b8c161483c397181
#
_entry.id   d57c9fa369721f93b8c161483c397181
#
_cell.length_a   1.000
_cell.length_b   1.000
_cell.length_c   1.000
_cell.angle_alpha   90.00
_cell.angle_beta   90.00
_cell.angle_gamma   90.00
#
_symmetry.space_group_name_H-M   'P 1'
#
loop_
_entity.id
_entity.type
_entity.pdbx_description
1 polymer ?
#
loop_
_entity_poly.entity_id
_entity_poly.type
_entity_poly.pdbx_seq_one_letter_code
_entity_poly.pdbx_strand_id
1 'polypeptide(L)'
;MSEPTGPAGQVSGGGEGSADERHPAPDVNSGVLRVFGRQLKRFRLRAGLERPEFGSMTGYSVSTIAAYEQGRRVPPPRFIDRADEVLDAGGVLQEMKEEVARAQYPAFFRDAARLEGEAVELWVYATQAVPGLLQTEEYMRAVFGMWRPLLDEETLEQRVAARLARQHVFERRPAPLLSFVIDEAVVRRPLGGRSVMHGQLEHLLLIGALRNVEIQIMPLDREDNAGVDGPFTLLNRVGGDQVAYLEAQGRSTMVSDRREVQGIASRYGIIRAQALTPRESLAFVEKLLGEV
;
A
#
# COMPACT_ATOMS: atom_id res chain seq x y z
N MET A 1 28.75 68.26 -9.29
CA MET A 1 29.17 68.31 -10.70
C MET A 1 28.82 66.95 -11.31
N SER A 2 27.78 66.96 -11.98
CA SER A 2 27.40 66.50 -13.34
C SER A 2 26.99 65.05 -13.44
N GLU A 3 25.70 64.86 -13.48
CA GLU A 3 25.06 63.82 -14.31
C GLU A 3 25.45 64.03 -15.79
N PRO A 4 25.27 63.01 -16.66
CA PRO A 4 24.03 62.88 -17.38
C PRO A 4 23.53 61.44 -17.71
N THR A 5 22.23 61.29 -17.59
CA THR A 5 21.19 60.96 -18.60
C THR A 5 21.43 59.84 -19.65
N GLY A 6 20.65 58.82 -19.56
CA GLY A 6 19.75 58.04 -20.38
C GLY A 6 20.26 57.44 -21.71
N PRO A 7 19.52 56.55 -22.41
CA PRO A 7 18.07 56.40 -22.44
C PRO A 7 17.54 54.92 -22.37
N ALA A 8 16.22 54.84 -22.30
CA ALA A 8 15.36 53.67 -22.35
C ALA A 8 15.53 52.81 -23.61
N GLY A 9 15.52 51.51 -23.44
CA GLY A 9 15.30 50.51 -24.46
C GLY A 9 14.22 49.55 -24.04
N GLN A 10 12.99 49.76 -24.50
CA GLN A 10 11.93 48.78 -24.52
C GLN A 10 12.31 47.61 -25.40
N VAL A 11 12.25 46.39 -24.92
CA VAL A 11 12.07 45.20 -25.74
C VAL A 11 10.95 44.39 -25.11
N SER A 12 9.81 44.48 -25.74
CA SER A 12 8.69 43.56 -25.67
C SER A 12 9.10 42.22 -26.26
N GLY A 13 8.83 41.14 -25.57
CA GLY A 13 9.02 39.80 -26.09
C GLY A 13 8.21 38.86 -25.22
N GLY A 14 6.94 38.67 -25.60
CA GLY A 14 6.06 37.66 -25.05
C GLY A 14 6.63 36.28 -25.29
N GLY A 15 6.64 35.47 -24.27
CA GLY A 15 6.88 34.05 -24.31
C GLY A 15 5.92 33.43 -23.30
N GLU A 16 4.68 33.24 -23.74
CA GLU A 16 3.74 32.34 -23.07
C GLU A 16 4.35 30.93 -23.10
N GLY A 17 5.06 30.59 -22.04
CA GLY A 17 5.44 29.22 -21.75
C GLY A 17 4.18 28.46 -21.30
N SER A 18 3.62 27.69 -22.25
CA SER A 18 2.57 26.70 -21.95
C SER A 18 3.02 25.86 -20.79
N ALA A 19 2.32 25.95 -19.68
CA ALA A 19 2.39 24.98 -18.60
C ALA A 19 2.04 23.61 -19.21
N ASP A 20 3.04 22.79 -19.39
CA ASP A 20 2.91 21.37 -19.74
C ASP A 20 2.09 20.70 -18.65
N GLU A 21 0.78 20.63 -18.85
CA GLU A 21 -0.14 19.80 -18.07
C GLU A 21 0.25 18.34 -18.30
N ARG A 22 1.27 17.89 -17.57
CA ARG A 22 1.57 16.48 -17.48
C ARG A 22 0.42 15.81 -16.75
N HIS A 23 -0.54 15.34 -17.54
CA HIS A 23 -1.50 14.36 -17.08
C HIS A 23 -0.72 13.21 -16.42
N PRO A 24 -1.03 12.85 -15.16
CA PRO A 24 -0.40 11.68 -14.56
C PRO A 24 -0.65 10.48 -15.49
N ALA A 25 0.41 9.75 -15.80
CA ALA A 25 0.32 8.55 -16.63
C ALA A 25 -0.83 7.67 -16.11
N PRO A 26 -1.72 7.17 -16.99
CA PRO A 26 -2.87 6.39 -16.58
C PRO A 26 -2.37 5.19 -15.77
N ASP A 27 -2.87 5.05 -14.53
CA ASP A 27 -2.58 3.93 -13.66
C ASP A 27 -2.87 2.63 -14.45
N VAL A 28 -1.87 1.75 -14.58
CA VAL A 28 -1.98 0.48 -15.32
C VAL A 28 -3.19 -0.34 -14.80
N ASN A 29 -3.54 -0.17 -13.53
CA ASN A 29 -4.74 -0.75 -12.90
C ASN A 29 -6.04 -0.26 -13.51
N SER A 30 -6.11 1.02 -13.83
CA SER A 30 -7.28 1.56 -14.53
C SER A 30 -7.43 0.96 -15.93
N GLY A 31 -6.35 0.41 -16.49
CA GLY A 31 -6.34 -0.30 -17.77
C GLY A 31 -7.09 -1.62 -17.70
N VAL A 32 -6.70 -2.51 -16.78
CA VAL A 32 -7.32 -3.85 -16.62
C VAL A 32 -8.79 -3.72 -16.26
N LEU A 33 -9.14 -2.89 -15.27
CA LEU A 33 -10.51 -2.67 -14.86
C LEU A 33 -11.36 -2.07 -15.99
N ARG A 34 -10.82 -1.17 -16.79
CA ARG A 34 -11.51 -0.62 -17.96
C ARG A 34 -11.71 -1.66 -19.05
N VAL A 35 -10.73 -2.57 -19.27
CA VAL A 35 -10.88 -3.68 -20.23
C VAL A 35 -11.97 -4.63 -19.74
N PHE A 36 -11.89 -5.09 -18.50
CA PHE A 36 -12.91 -5.93 -17.88
C PHE A 36 -14.30 -5.28 -17.97
N GLY A 37 -14.43 -4.03 -17.56
CA GLY A 37 -15.71 -3.30 -17.58
C GLY A 37 -16.30 -3.16 -18.98
N ARG A 38 -15.47 -2.95 -20.02
CA ARG A 38 -15.93 -2.95 -21.41
C ARG A 38 -16.41 -4.33 -21.86
N GLN A 39 -15.73 -5.41 -21.48
CA GLN A 39 -16.15 -6.77 -21.79
C GLN A 39 -17.47 -7.09 -21.08
N LEU A 40 -17.57 -6.80 -19.78
CA LEU A 40 -18.79 -6.97 -19.01
C LEU A 40 -19.98 -6.26 -19.66
N LYS A 41 -19.82 -4.98 -20.02
CA LYS A 41 -20.85 -4.21 -20.72
C LYS A 41 -21.20 -4.83 -22.08
N ARG A 42 -20.22 -5.29 -22.85
CA ARG A 42 -20.42 -5.92 -24.15
C ARG A 42 -21.23 -7.20 -24.03
N PHE A 43 -20.90 -8.08 -23.08
CA PHE A 43 -21.63 -9.32 -22.85
C PHE A 43 -23.06 -9.04 -22.36
N ARG A 44 -23.26 -8.08 -21.45
CA ARG A 44 -24.58 -7.68 -20.99
C ARG A 44 -25.48 -7.19 -22.16
N LEU A 45 -24.94 -6.31 -23.01
CA LEU A 45 -25.68 -5.81 -24.19
C LEU A 45 -25.96 -6.93 -25.19
N ARG A 46 -25.03 -7.87 -25.39
CA ARG A 46 -25.24 -9.05 -26.24
C ARG A 46 -26.38 -9.93 -25.72
N ALA A 47 -26.44 -10.08 -24.37
CA ALA A 47 -27.56 -10.82 -23.74
C ALA A 47 -28.89 -10.04 -23.73
N GLY A 48 -28.95 -8.82 -24.25
CA GLY A 48 -30.17 -7.99 -24.30
C GLY A 48 -30.59 -7.46 -22.91
N LEU A 49 -29.73 -7.52 -21.90
CA LEU A 49 -30.05 -7.14 -20.54
C LEU A 49 -29.78 -5.65 -20.29
N GLU A 50 -30.70 -4.97 -19.61
CA GLU A 50 -30.44 -3.67 -19.01
C GLU A 50 -29.79 -3.81 -17.63
N ARG A 51 -29.12 -2.74 -17.14
CA ARG A 51 -28.44 -2.79 -15.83
C ARG A 51 -29.33 -3.16 -14.65
N PRO A 52 -30.61 -2.72 -14.55
CA PRO A 52 -31.49 -3.15 -13.47
C PRO A 52 -31.75 -4.66 -13.45
N GLU A 53 -32.00 -5.25 -14.61
CA GLU A 53 -32.25 -6.69 -14.76
C GLU A 53 -30.98 -7.49 -14.41
N PHE A 54 -29.84 -7.12 -14.99
CA PHE A 54 -28.57 -7.75 -14.71
C PHE A 54 -28.16 -7.60 -13.24
N GLY A 55 -28.41 -6.43 -12.64
CA GLY A 55 -28.19 -6.18 -11.23
C GLY A 55 -29.02 -7.10 -10.33
N SER A 56 -30.30 -7.29 -10.67
CA SER A 56 -31.19 -8.21 -9.95
C SER A 56 -30.69 -9.67 -10.03
N MET A 57 -30.25 -10.12 -11.22
CA MET A 57 -29.76 -11.49 -11.46
C MET A 57 -28.43 -11.78 -10.75
N THR A 58 -27.61 -10.76 -10.53
CA THR A 58 -26.30 -10.88 -9.89
C THR A 58 -26.28 -10.48 -8.41
N GLY A 59 -27.38 -9.87 -7.91
CA GLY A 59 -27.49 -9.42 -6.52
C GLY A 59 -26.81 -8.07 -6.25
N TYR A 60 -26.63 -7.23 -7.28
CA TYR A 60 -25.94 -5.93 -7.16
C TYR A 60 -26.80 -4.77 -7.65
N SER A 61 -26.59 -3.58 -7.05
CA SER A 61 -27.32 -2.38 -7.46
C SER A 61 -26.92 -1.90 -8.85
N VAL A 62 -27.81 -1.16 -9.51
CA VAL A 62 -27.56 -0.53 -10.82
C VAL A 62 -26.32 0.35 -10.81
N SER A 63 -26.10 1.09 -9.72
CA SER A 63 -24.91 1.94 -9.55
C SER A 63 -23.63 1.14 -9.43
N THR A 64 -23.68 -0.02 -8.77
CA THR A 64 -22.55 -0.94 -8.65
C THR A 64 -22.21 -1.56 -10.02
N ILE A 65 -23.21 -2.03 -10.78
CA ILE A 65 -23.00 -2.53 -12.14
C ILE A 65 -22.39 -1.43 -13.03
N ALA A 66 -22.88 -0.21 -12.95
CA ALA A 66 -22.33 0.90 -13.70
C ALA A 66 -20.86 1.21 -13.31
N ALA A 67 -20.52 1.11 -12.03
CA ALA A 67 -19.16 1.30 -11.55
C ALA A 67 -18.21 0.19 -12.07
N TYR A 68 -18.66 -1.06 -12.10
CA TYR A 68 -17.89 -2.17 -12.69
C TYR A 68 -17.67 -1.99 -14.19
N GLU A 69 -18.73 -1.67 -14.95
CA GLU A 69 -18.62 -1.43 -16.39
C GLU A 69 -17.71 -0.26 -16.76
N GLN A 70 -17.60 0.74 -15.90
CA GLN A 70 -16.75 1.90 -16.10
C GLN A 70 -15.31 1.70 -15.57
N GLY A 71 -15.04 0.55 -14.94
CA GLY A 71 -13.74 0.25 -14.33
C GLY A 71 -13.41 1.14 -13.14
N ARG A 72 -14.42 1.75 -12.51
CA ARG A 72 -14.26 2.61 -11.31
C ARG A 72 -14.21 1.81 -10.00
N ARG A 73 -14.68 0.57 -10.04
CA ARG A 73 -14.75 -0.32 -8.88
C ARG A 73 -14.26 -1.71 -9.29
N VAL A 74 -13.62 -2.41 -8.36
CA VAL A 74 -13.15 -3.78 -8.54
C VAL A 74 -14.28 -4.74 -8.23
N PRO A 75 -14.73 -5.59 -9.18
CA PRO A 75 -15.72 -6.61 -8.89
C PRO A 75 -15.11 -7.75 -8.07
N PRO A 76 -15.82 -8.25 -7.04
CA PRO A 76 -15.34 -9.39 -6.27
C PRO A 76 -15.40 -10.68 -7.13
N PRO A 77 -14.56 -11.70 -6.84
CA PRO A 77 -14.51 -12.94 -7.62
C PRO A 77 -15.87 -13.61 -7.82
N ARG A 78 -16.69 -13.65 -6.78
CA ARG A 78 -18.07 -14.21 -6.83
C ARG A 78 -18.98 -13.48 -7.83
N PHE A 79 -18.80 -12.16 -8.00
CA PHE A 79 -19.55 -11.41 -9.01
C PHE A 79 -19.09 -11.80 -10.41
N ILE A 80 -17.78 -11.95 -10.62
CA ILE A 80 -17.21 -12.32 -11.93
C ILE A 80 -17.73 -13.69 -12.36
N ASP A 81 -17.73 -14.69 -11.44
CA ASP A 81 -18.26 -16.00 -11.69
C ASP A 81 -19.73 -15.95 -12.08
N ARG A 82 -20.53 -15.23 -11.29
CA ARG A 82 -21.97 -15.10 -11.54
C ARG A 82 -22.27 -14.32 -12.82
N ALA A 83 -21.47 -13.29 -13.11
CA ALA A 83 -21.64 -12.52 -14.35
C ALA A 83 -21.32 -13.37 -15.60
N ASP A 84 -20.27 -14.18 -15.55
CA ASP A 84 -19.90 -15.08 -16.64
C ASP A 84 -21.04 -16.06 -16.95
N GLU A 85 -21.62 -16.69 -15.91
CA GLU A 85 -22.75 -17.59 -16.02
C GLU A 85 -24.02 -16.92 -16.60
N VAL A 86 -24.44 -15.80 -15.98
CA VAL A 86 -25.67 -15.07 -16.36
C VAL A 86 -25.60 -14.53 -17.78
N LEU A 87 -24.41 -14.11 -18.22
CA LEU A 87 -24.19 -13.50 -19.53
C LEU A 87 -23.78 -14.50 -20.61
N ASP A 88 -23.66 -15.79 -20.25
CA ASP A 88 -23.11 -16.83 -21.11
C ASP A 88 -21.83 -16.38 -21.82
N ALA A 89 -20.88 -15.91 -20.97
CA ALA A 89 -19.63 -15.33 -21.45
C ALA A 89 -18.57 -16.38 -21.81
N GLY A 90 -18.85 -17.66 -21.58
CA GLY A 90 -18.01 -18.79 -21.99
C GLY A 90 -16.66 -18.83 -21.30
N GLY A 91 -16.56 -18.34 -20.05
CA GLY A 91 -15.32 -18.30 -19.28
C GLY A 91 -14.47 -17.03 -19.47
N VAL A 92 -14.81 -16.18 -20.45
CA VAL A 92 -14.00 -14.99 -20.79
C VAL A 92 -13.87 -14.02 -19.62
N LEU A 93 -14.94 -13.81 -18.84
CA LEU A 93 -14.87 -12.95 -17.66
C LEU A 93 -14.12 -13.65 -16.52
N GLN A 94 -14.26 -14.97 -16.40
CA GLN A 94 -13.56 -15.78 -15.39
C GLN A 94 -12.05 -15.81 -15.62
N GLU A 95 -11.58 -15.89 -16.86
CA GLU A 95 -10.17 -15.82 -17.21
C GLU A 95 -9.51 -14.53 -16.73
N MET A 96 -10.27 -13.41 -16.67
CA MET A 96 -9.75 -12.13 -16.19
C MET A 96 -9.76 -12.01 -14.65
N LYS A 97 -10.26 -13.01 -13.92
CA LYS A 97 -10.47 -12.93 -12.46
C LYS A 97 -9.20 -12.62 -11.68
N GLU A 98 -8.09 -13.26 -12.03
CA GLU A 98 -6.81 -13.02 -11.35
C GLU A 98 -6.28 -11.60 -11.59
N GLU A 99 -6.32 -11.11 -12.83
CA GLU A 99 -5.88 -9.78 -13.18
C GLU A 99 -6.75 -8.70 -12.52
N VAL A 100 -8.07 -8.94 -12.49
CA VAL A 100 -9.03 -8.07 -11.82
C VAL A 100 -8.82 -8.10 -10.30
N ALA A 101 -8.60 -9.26 -9.71
CA ALA A 101 -8.26 -9.37 -8.29
C ALA A 101 -6.93 -8.65 -7.96
N ARG A 102 -5.94 -8.75 -8.83
CA ARG A 102 -4.69 -7.99 -8.68
C ARG A 102 -4.90 -6.48 -8.83
N ALA A 103 -5.89 -6.04 -9.61
CA ALA A 103 -6.20 -4.63 -9.82
C ALA A 103 -6.88 -3.97 -8.60
N GLN A 104 -7.36 -4.73 -7.60
CA GLN A 104 -7.83 -4.16 -6.32
C GLN A 104 -6.71 -3.51 -5.51
N TYR A 105 -5.47 -3.91 -5.78
CA TYR A 105 -4.32 -3.24 -5.22
C TYR A 105 -3.89 -2.09 -6.12
N PRO A 106 -3.57 -0.92 -5.60
CA PRO A 106 -2.76 0.04 -6.34
C PRO A 106 -1.54 -0.68 -6.94
N ALA A 107 -1.09 -0.31 -8.13
CA ALA A 107 0.02 -0.99 -8.81
C ALA A 107 1.23 -1.19 -7.88
N PHE A 108 1.49 -0.19 -7.05
CA PHE A 108 2.55 -0.17 -6.06
C PHE A 108 2.40 -1.26 -4.97
N PHE A 109 1.16 -1.55 -4.57
CA PHE A 109 0.89 -2.49 -3.48
C PHE A 109 0.96 -3.94 -3.93
N ARG A 110 0.66 -4.22 -5.21
CA ARG A 110 0.74 -5.58 -5.79
C ARG A 110 2.18 -6.07 -5.87
N ASP A 111 3.07 -5.19 -6.30
CA ASP A 111 4.48 -5.54 -6.37
C ASP A 111 5.05 -5.80 -4.98
N ALA A 112 4.67 -4.99 -3.98
CA ALA A 112 5.07 -5.22 -2.60
C ALA A 112 4.54 -6.56 -2.05
N ALA A 113 3.24 -6.85 -2.20
CA ALA A 113 2.65 -8.10 -1.70
C ALA A 113 3.26 -9.34 -2.36
N ARG A 114 3.53 -9.29 -3.69
CA ARG A 114 4.23 -10.36 -4.40
C ARG A 114 5.67 -10.52 -3.91
N LEU A 115 6.40 -9.41 -3.80
CA LEU A 115 7.78 -9.42 -3.35
C LEU A 115 7.92 -9.92 -1.91
N GLU A 116 7.03 -9.52 -1.01
CA GLU A 116 6.96 -10.04 0.36
C GLU A 116 6.68 -11.55 0.37
N GLY A 117 5.80 -12.03 -0.52
CA GLY A 117 5.51 -13.44 -0.71
C GLY A 117 6.74 -14.25 -1.17
N GLU A 118 7.67 -13.66 -1.90
CA GLU A 118 8.89 -14.29 -2.42
C GLU A 118 10.13 -14.05 -1.52
N ALA A 119 10.04 -13.09 -0.59
CA ALA A 119 11.19 -12.68 0.22
C ALA A 119 11.66 -13.80 1.16
N VAL A 120 12.97 -13.94 1.30
CA VAL A 120 13.64 -14.75 2.34
C VAL A 120 14.01 -13.90 3.55
N GLU A 121 14.21 -12.60 3.33
CA GLU A 121 14.40 -11.60 4.38
C GLU A 121 13.61 -10.34 4.01
N LEU A 122 13.00 -9.74 5.01
CA LEU A 122 12.28 -8.48 4.88
C LEU A 122 12.68 -7.55 6.02
N TRP A 123 13.13 -6.36 5.67
CA TRP A 123 13.57 -5.34 6.61
C TRP A 123 12.75 -4.06 6.40
N VAL A 124 12.11 -3.59 7.45
CA VAL A 124 11.20 -2.44 7.37
C VAL A 124 11.62 -1.38 8.36
N TYR A 125 11.73 -0.14 7.90
CA TYR A 125 11.75 1.03 8.77
C TYR A 125 10.44 1.80 8.61
N ALA A 126 9.72 2.04 9.70
CA ALA A 126 8.39 2.63 9.71
C ALA A 126 8.31 3.85 10.64
N THR A 127 7.80 4.98 10.11
CA THR A 127 7.78 6.27 10.81
C THR A 127 6.38 6.87 10.99
N GLN A 128 5.34 6.37 10.30
CA GLN A 128 4.00 6.99 10.30
C GLN A 128 2.92 6.12 10.93
N ALA A 129 2.94 4.84 10.66
CA ALA A 129 2.00 3.86 11.15
C ALA A 129 2.71 2.52 11.38
N VAL A 130 2.11 1.65 12.17
CA VAL A 130 2.59 0.26 12.34
C VAL A 130 2.70 -0.39 10.95
N PRO A 131 3.79 -1.11 10.63
CA PRO A 131 3.94 -1.83 9.36
C PRO A 131 2.73 -2.72 9.06
N GLY A 132 2.27 -2.73 7.80
CA GLY A 132 1.05 -3.42 7.41
C GLY A 132 0.98 -4.90 7.82
N LEU A 133 2.12 -5.60 7.81
CA LEU A 133 2.22 -6.99 8.24
C LEU A 133 1.99 -7.18 9.76
N LEU A 134 2.23 -6.15 10.56
CA LEU A 134 2.09 -6.17 12.01
C LEU A 134 0.77 -5.57 12.51
N GLN A 135 -0.14 -5.16 11.61
CA GLN A 135 -1.38 -4.51 12.01
C GLN A 135 -2.46 -5.53 12.40
N THR A 136 -3.26 -5.19 13.41
CA THR A 136 -4.54 -5.86 13.66
C THR A 136 -5.59 -5.41 12.66
N GLU A 137 -6.67 -6.14 12.53
CA GLU A 137 -7.77 -5.81 11.62
C GLU A 137 -8.41 -4.46 11.97
N GLU A 138 -8.63 -4.19 13.25
CA GLU A 138 -9.19 -2.92 13.76
C GLU A 138 -8.27 -1.74 13.46
N TYR A 139 -6.96 -1.92 13.63
CA TYR A 139 -5.97 -0.90 13.27
C TYR A 139 -5.93 -0.65 11.77
N MET A 140 -6.02 -1.69 10.93
CA MET A 140 -6.12 -1.56 9.46
C MET A 140 -7.34 -0.73 9.06
N ARG A 141 -8.52 -1.02 9.63
CA ARG A 141 -9.76 -0.28 9.40
C ARG A 141 -9.61 1.18 9.79
N ALA A 142 -9.04 1.44 10.95
CA ALA A 142 -8.78 2.80 11.41
C ALA A 142 -7.86 3.56 10.43
N VAL A 143 -6.75 2.96 10.01
CA VAL A 143 -5.80 3.58 9.06
C VAL A 143 -6.47 3.84 7.71
N PHE A 144 -7.21 2.88 7.13
CA PHE A 144 -7.90 3.08 5.86
C PHE A 144 -9.06 4.08 5.97
N GLY A 145 -9.74 4.16 7.11
CA GLY A 145 -10.79 5.15 7.36
C GLY A 145 -10.28 6.60 7.42
N MET A 146 -8.97 6.79 7.65
CA MET A 146 -8.34 8.12 7.64
C MET A 146 -7.96 8.60 6.24
N TRP A 147 -8.05 7.75 5.21
CA TRP A 147 -7.68 8.12 3.84
C TRP A 147 -8.56 9.23 3.29
N ARG A 148 -7.96 10.10 2.48
CA ARG A 148 -8.68 11.16 1.75
C ARG A 148 -8.26 11.15 0.27
N PRO A 149 -9.21 11.13 -0.69
CA PRO A 149 -10.67 11.02 -0.49
C PRO A 149 -11.07 9.72 0.22
N LEU A 150 -12.26 9.74 0.88
CA LEU A 150 -12.76 8.57 1.61
C LEU A 150 -12.93 7.36 0.69
N LEU A 151 -12.53 6.20 1.22
CA LEU A 151 -12.83 4.93 0.57
C LEU A 151 -14.31 4.58 0.81
N ASP A 152 -14.96 3.97 -0.18
CA ASP A 152 -16.22 3.31 0.06
C ASP A 152 -16.02 2.04 0.91
N GLU A 153 -17.09 1.62 1.60
CA GLU A 153 -17.04 0.50 2.56
C GLU A 153 -16.51 -0.79 1.91
N GLU A 154 -16.97 -1.11 0.70
CA GLU A 154 -16.52 -2.32 0.02
C GLU A 154 -15.03 -2.27 -0.34
N THR A 155 -14.54 -1.12 -0.80
CA THR A 155 -13.11 -0.92 -1.08
C THR A 155 -12.28 -1.02 0.19
N LEU A 156 -12.78 -0.48 1.31
CA LEU A 156 -12.14 -0.56 2.62
C LEU A 156 -12.00 -2.03 3.03
N GLU A 157 -13.10 -2.81 3.01
CA GLU A 157 -13.10 -4.22 3.38
C GLU A 157 -12.20 -5.07 2.48
N GLN A 158 -12.20 -4.81 1.18
CA GLN A 158 -11.27 -5.47 0.25
C GLN A 158 -9.81 -5.21 0.61
N ARG A 159 -9.46 -3.98 0.98
CA ARG A 159 -8.08 -3.64 1.40
C ARG A 159 -7.69 -4.26 2.71
N VAL A 160 -8.61 -4.34 3.67
CA VAL A 160 -8.40 -5.02 4.94
C VAL A 160 -8.14 -6.51 4.70
N ALA A 161 -9.03 -7.19 3.98
CA ALA A 161 -8.89 -8.60 3.64
C ALA A 161 -7.57 -8.90 2.92
N ALA A 162 -7.22 -8.05 1.98
CA ALA A 162 -5.97 -8.14 1.25
C ALA A 162 -4.73 -8.00 2.13
N ARG A 163 -4.76 -7.08 3.11
CA ARG A 163 -3.66 -6.89 4.06
C ARG A 163 -3.55 -8.05 5.03
N LEU A 164 -4.68 -8.58 5.51
CA LEU A 164 -4.72 -9.78 6.34
C LEU A 164 -4.13 -11.00 5.60
N ALA A 165 -4.47 -11.17 4.33
CA ALA A 165 -3.92 -12.27 3.52
C ALA A 165 -2.39 -12.24 3.42
N ARG A 166 -1.74 -11.06 3.49
CA ARG A 166 -0.27 -10.95 3.48
C ARG A 166 0.36 -11.48 4.78
N GLN A 167 -0.36 -11.53 5.88
CA GLN A 167 0.14 -12.02 7.16
C GLN A 167 0.44 -13.52 7.14
N HIS A 168 -0.01 -14.28 6.12
CA HIS A 168 0.44 -15.65 5.89
C HIS A 168 1.96 -15.79 5.73
N VAL A 169 2.70 -14.68 5.53
CA VAL A 169 4.16 -14.68 5.53
C VAL A 169 4.74 -15.24 6.83
N PHE A 170 4.07 -15.06 7.97
CA PHE A 170 4.50 -15.61 9.26
C PHE A 170 4.39 -17.15 9.36
N GLU A 171 3.53 -17.75 8.55
CA GLU A 171 3.28 -19.20 8.51
C GLU A 171 4.13 -19.94 7.47
N ARG A 172 4.84 -19.20 6.62
CA ARG A 172 5.63 -19.78 5.53
C ARG A 172 6.71 -20.76 6.01
N ARG A 173 6.99 -21.72 5.14
CA ARG A 173 8.10 -22.68 5.31
C ARG A 173 8.89 -22.80 4.00
N PRO A 174 10.20 -22.55 4.00
CA PRO A 174 11.01 -22.05 5.12
C PRO A 174 10.57 -20.67 5.58
N ALA A 175 10.70 -20.40 6.89
CA ALA A 175 10.29 -19.14 7.48
C ALA A 175 11.25 -18.02 7.03
N PRO A 176 10.75 -16.89 6.50
CA PRO A 176 11.60 -15.73 6.19
C PRO A 176 12.06 -15.03 7.47
N LEU A 177 13.20 -14.35 7.42
CA LEU A 177 13.63 -13.43 8.48
C LEU A 177 12.93 -12.09 8.32
N LEU A 178 12.24 -11.65 9.35
CA LEU A 178 11.47 -10.40 9.35
C LEU A 178 12.03 -9.46 10.42
N SER A 179 12.49 -8.30 9.99
CA SER A 179 13.08 -7.29 10.90
C SER A 179 12.37 -5.95 10.70
N PHE A 180 11.82 -5.42 11.79
CA PHE A 180 11.06 -4.18 11.80
C PHE A 180 11.70 -3.20 12.78
N VAL A 181 12.09 -2.02 12.31
CA VAL A 181 12.39 -0.89 13.16
C VAL A 181 11.23 0.09 13.05
N ILE A 182 10.59 0.38 14.18
CA ILE A 182 9.39 1.22 14.26
C ILE A 182 9.76 2.45 15.09
N ASP A 183 9.52 3.63 14.56
CA ASP A 183 9.69 4.86 15.29
C ASP A 183 8.77 4.91 16.52
N GLU A 184 9.26 5.37 17.66
CA GLU A 184 8.50 5.46 18.91
C GLU A 184 7.20 6.27 18.73
N ALA A 185 7.21 7.31 17.89
CA ALA A 185 6.01 8.09 17.60
C ALA A 185 4.87 7.24 17.04
N VAL A 186 5.16 6.15 16.33
CA VAL A 186 4.16 5.24 15.75
C VAL A 186 3.41 4.50 16.85
N VAL A 187 4.14 3.94 17.82
CA VAL A 187 3.55 3.13 18.91
C VAL A 187 2.87 4.00 19.99
N ARG A 188 3.23 5.29 20.07
CA ARG A 188 2.58 6.24 20.96
C ARG A 188 1.35 6.91 20.36
N ARG A 189 1.23 6.96 19.04
CA ARG A 189 0.10 7.64 18.38
C ARG A 189 -1.15 6.78 18.44
N PRO A 190 -2.24 7.22 19.09
CA PRO A 190 -3.44 6.39 19.28
C PRO A 190 -4.32 6.38 18.02
N LEU A 191 -3.80 5.86 16.91
CA LEU A 191 -4.56 5.70 15.67
C LEU A 191 -5.74 4.75 15.90
N GLY A 192 -6.94 5.20 15.55
CA GLY A 192 -8.18 4.45 15.81
C GLY A 192 -8.71 4.57 17.25
N GLY A 193 -8.00 5.31 18.12
CA GLY A 193 -8.35 5.45 19.52
C GLY A 193 -7.60 4.46 20.45
N ARG A 194 -7.75 4.66 21.77
CA ARG A 194 -6.99 3.90 22.78
C ARG A 194 -7.25 2.39 22.68
N SER A 195 -8.51 1.98 22.54
CA SER A 195 -8.86 0.54 22.48
C SER A 195 -8.22 -0.17 21.29
N VAL A 196 -8.21 0.46 20.11
CA VAL A 196 -7.57 -0.09 18.91
C VAL A 196 -6.07 -0.17 19.13
N MET A 197 -5.47 0.87 19.72
CA MET A 197 -4.04 0.89 19.97
C MET A 197 -3.60 -0.11 21.02
N HIS A 198 -4.41 -0.33 22.08
CA HIS A 198 -4.18 -1.38 23.07
C HIS A 198 -4.06 -2.75 22.39
N GLY A 199 -5.07 -3.17 21.59
CA GLY A 199 -5.02 -4.44 20.86
C GLY A 199 -3.86 -4.53 19.87
N GLN A 200 -3.47 -3.38 19.28
CA GLN A 200 -2.32 -3.31 18.39
C GLN A 200 -0.99 -3.53 19.13
N LEU A 201 -0.81 -2.98 20.33
CA LEU A 201 0.38 -3.20 21.16
C LEU A 201 0.47 -4.65 21.64
N GLU A 202 -0.65 -5.25 22.09
CA GLU A 202 -0.71 -6.68 22.42
C GLU A 202 -0.28 -7.55 21.23
N HIS A 203 -0.77 -7.23 20.04
CA HIS A 203 -0.41 -7.95 18.82
C HIS A 203 1.08 -7.85 18.50
N LEU A 204 1.71 -6.66 18.69
CA LEU A 204 3.15 -6.50 18.51
C LEU A 204 3.95 -7.40 19.46
N LEU A 205 3.51 -7.55 20.71
CA LEU A 205 4.15 -8.47 21.67
C LEU A 205 4.03 -9.93 21.23
N LEU A 206 2.85 -10.34 20.74
CA LEU A 206 2.61 -11.70 20.24
C LEU A 206 3.49 -12.03 19.02
N ILE A 207 3.52 -11.15 18.03
CA ILE A 207 4.33 -11.35 16.81
C ILE A 207 5.82 -11.26 17.13
N GLY A 208 6.23 -10.34 18.00
CA GLY A 208 7.62 -10.20 18.43
C GLY A 208 8.17 -11.40 19.22
N ALA A 209 7.30 -12.30 19.70
CA ALA A 209 7.71 -13.57 20.31
C ALA A 209 8.07 -14.66 19.26
N LEU A 210 7.77 -14.46 17.98
CA LEU A 210 8.10 -15.41 16.94
C LEU A 210 9.62 -15.44 16.69
N ARG A 211 10.19 -16.64 16.52
CA ARG A 211 11.66 -16.82 16.40
C ARG A 211 12.30 -16.18 15.17
N ASN A 212 11.52 -15.93 14.13
CA ASN A 212 11.96 -15.34 12.87
C ASN A 212 11.54 -13.87 12.71
N VAL A 213 11.09 -13.24 13.79
CA VAL A 213 10.65 -11.84 13.80
C VAL A 213 11.48 -11.05 14.82
N GLU A 214 12.03 -9.93 14.39
CA GLU A 214 12.67 -8.94 15.25
C GLU A 214 11.90 -7.62 15.16
N ILE A 215 11.46 -7.11 16.30
CA ILE A 215 10.83 -5.79 16.41
C ILE A 215 11.72 -4.92 17.28
N GLN A 216 12.13 -3.77 16.73
CA GLN A 216 12.93 -2.77 17.42
C GLN A 216 12.20 -1.42 17.40
N ILE A 217 12.31 -0.67 18.49
CA ILE A 217 11.78 0.70 18.59
C ILE A 217 12.93 1.69 18.43
N MET A 218 12.74 2.66 17.55
CA MET A 218 13.63 3.82 17.44
C MET A 218 13.14 4.88 18.43
N PRO A 219 13.92 5.19 19.49
CA PRO A 219 13.51 6.18 20.49
C PRO A 219 13.44 7.60 19.90
N LEU A 220 12.50 8.40 20.41
CA LEU A 220 12.33 9.80 20.01
C LEU A 220 13.49 10.73 20.43
N ASP A 221 14.22 10.35 21.47
CA ASP A 221 15.34 11.11 22.02
C ASP A 221 16.67 10.83 21.32
N ARG A 222 16.67 10.04 20.23
CA ARG A 222 17.88 9.84 19.43
C ARG A 222 18.23 11.10 18.64
N GLU A 223 19.33 11.74 18.99
CA GLU A 223 19.84 12.95 18.34
C GLU A 223 20.36 12.67 16.91
N ASP A 224 20.89 11.46 16.68
CA ASP A 224 21.52 11.01 15.44
C ASP A 224 20.71 9.88 14.77
N ASN A 225 19.49 10.15 14.37
CA ASN A 225 18.64 9.17 13.68
C ASN A 225 18.93 9.12 12.17
N ALA A 226 19.54 8.04 11.70
CA ALA A 226 19.82 7.83 10.27
C ALA A 226 18.56 7.63 9.41
N GLY A 227 17.39 7.49 10.03
CA GLY A 227 16.09 7.31 9.35
C GLY A 227 15.39 8.60 8.94
N VAL A 228 16.03 9.77 9.02
CA VAL A 228 15.44 11.10 8.71
C VAL A 228 14.90 11.23 7.30
N ASP A 229 15.36 10.42 6.33
CA ASP A 229 14.87 10.43 4.95
C ASP A 229 13.51 9.72 4.79
N GLY A 230 12.97 9.13 5.86
CA GLY A 230 11.66 8.51 5.87
C GLY A 230 11.65 6.97 5.78
N PRO A 231 10.44 6.39 5.69
CA PRO A 231 10.25 4.94 5.74
C PRO A 231 10.68 4.25 4.46
N PHE A 232 11.10 2.99 4.60
CA PHE A 232 11.41 2.12 3.47
C PHE A 232 11.28 0.65 3.84
N THR A 233 11.20 -0.20 2.82
CA THR A 233 11.25 -1.66 2.95
C THR A 233 12.35 -2.21 2.05
N LEU A 234 13.18 -3.10 2.58
CA LEU A 234 14.17 -3.88 1.85
C LEU A 234 13.74 -5.33 1.80
N LEU A 235 13.88 -5.95 0.64
CA LEU A 235 13.50 -7.34 0.42
C LEU A 235 14.69 -8.08 -0.22
N ASN A 236 15.09 -9.16 0.41
CA ASN A 236 16.02 -10.12 -0.16
C ASN A 236 15.24 -11.30 -0.73
N ARG A 237 15.46 -11.61 -2.01
CA ARG A 237 14.78 -12.72 -2.69
C ARG A 237 15.66 -13.96 -2.76
N VAL A 238 15.03 -15.08 -3.03
CA VAL A 238 15.75 -16.31 -3.40
C VAL A 238 16.68 -16.01 -4.60
N GLY A 239 17.97 -16.32 -4.48
CA GLY A 239 18.96 -15.98 -5.51
C GLY A 239 19.85 -14.79 -5.17
N GLY A 240 19.57 -14.06 -4.08
CA GLY A 240 20.43 -12.98 -3.57
C GLY A 240 20.16 -11.60 -4.14
N ASP A 241 19.13 -11.44 -4.98
CA ASP A 241 18.70 -10.13 -5.46
C ASP A 241 18.02 -9.36 -4.34
N GLN A 242 18.50 -8.15 -4.06
CA GLN A 242 17.91 -7.23 -3.09
C GLN A 242 17.23 -6.08 -3.82
N VAL A 243 16.05 -5.71 -3.36
CA VAL A 243 15.30 -4.55 -3.84
C VAL A 243 14.83 -3.69 -2.67
N ALA A 244 14.74 -2.38 -2.88
CA ALA A 244 14.15 -1.48 -1.93
C ALA A 244 12.81 -0.96 -2.44
N TYR A 245 11.92 -0.66 -1.52
CA TYR A 245 10.59 -0.21 -1.78
C TYR A 245 10.27 1.00 -0.91
N LEU A 246 9.96 2.12 -1.56
CA LEU A 246 9.68 3.40 -0.91
C LEU A 246 8.20 3.74 -1.11
N GLU A 247 7.50 4.07 -0.05
CA GLU A 247 6.09 4.48 -0.11
C GLU A 247 5.91 5.93 0.33
N ALA A 248 5.28 6.73 -0.50
CA ALA A 248 4.90 8.10 -0.17
C ALA A 248 3.59 8.48 -0.84
N GLN A 249 2.65 9.02 -0.07
CA GLN A 249 1.37 9.58 -0.59
C GLN A 249 0.61 8.61 -1.52
N GLY A 250 0.53 7.33 -1.15
CA GLY A 250 -0.16 6.32 -1.95
C GLY A 250 0.53 5.97 -3.27
N ARG A 251 1.79 6.34 -3.41
CA ARG A 251 2.68 5.92 -4.51
C ARG A 251 3.83 5.14 -3.94
N SER A 252 4.33 4.20 -4.73
CA SER A 252 5.55 3.49 -4.40
C SER A 252 6.55 3.58 -5.51
N THR A 253 7.80 3.57 -5.12
CA THR A 253 8.93 3.47 -6.03
C THR A 253 9.73 2.23 -5.66
N MET A 254 9.93 1.35 -6.63
CA MET A 254 10.83 0.22 -6.47
C MET A 254 12.23 0.63 -6.95
N VAL A 255 13.20 0.47 -6.08
CA VAL A 255 14.62 0.71 -6.35
C VAL A 255 15.30 -0.63 -6.54
N SER A 256 15.90 -0.84 -7.71
CA SER A 256 16.62 -2.06 -8.07
C SER A 256 18.07 -1.80 -8.48
N ASP A 257 18.48 -0.52 -8.58
CA ASP A 257 19.89 -0.21 -8.79
C ASP A 257 20.73 -0.71 -7.59
N ARG A 258 21.73 -1.52 -7.87
CA ARG A 258 22.53 -2.20 -6.85
C ARG A 258 23.21 -1.22 -5.88
N ARG A 259 23.68 -0.08 -6.35
CA ARG A 259 24.38 0.90 -5.50
C ARG A 259 23.40 1.63 -4.59
N GLU A 260 22.26 2.02 -5.12
CA GLU A 260 21.19 2.67 -4.35
C GLU A 260 20.65 1.72 -3.28
N VAL A 261 20.34 0.47 -3.63
CA VAL A 261 19.86 -0.54 -2.69
C VAL A 261 20.89 -0.82 -1.60
N GLN A 262 22.17 -0.92 -1.96
CA GLN A 262 23.25 -1.11 -0.98
C GLN A 262 23.36 0.09 -0.03
N GLY A 263 23.16 1.32 -0.51
CA GLY A 263 23.10 2.53 0.32
C GLY A 263 21.97 2.46 1.35
N ILE A 264 20.77 2.03 0.92
CA ILE A 264 19.60 1.86 1.80
C ILE A 264 19.85 0.73 2.81
N ALA A 265 20.46 -0.39 2.39
CA ALA A 265 20.79 -1.49 3.28
C ALA A 265 21.81 -1.10 4.36
N SER A 266 22.82 -0.34 3.98
CA SER A 266 23.80 0.22 4.94
C SER A 266 23.13 1.15 5.95
N ARG A 267 22.22 2.00 5.49
CA ARG A 267 21.42 2.88 6.34
C ARG A 267 20.56 2.08 7.31
N TYR A 268 19.90 0.99 6.85
CA TYR A 268 19.13 0.12 7.73
C TYR A 268 19.98 -0.47 8.86
N GLY A 269 21.21 -0.89 8.56
CA GLY A 269 22.15 -1.36 9.56
C GLY A 269 22.44 -0.33 10.65
N ILE A 270 22.61 0.96 10.26
CA ILE A 270 22.82 2.07 11.19
C ILE A 270 21.55 2.32 12.02
N ILE A 271 20.38 2.37 11.39
CA ILE A 271 19.09 2.55 12.07
C ILE A 271 18.88 1.46 13.12
N ARG A 272 19.16 0.19 12.79
CA ARG A 272 19.09 -0.92 13.76
C ARG A 272 20.05 -0.75 14.95
N ALA A 273 21.25 -0.26 14.69
CA ALA A 273 22.24 0.00 15.76
C ALA A 273 21.84 1.15 16.68
N GLN A 274 21.06 2.12 16.17
CA GLN A 274 20.55 3.27 16.94
C GLN A 274 19.24 2.95 17.69
N ALA A 275 18.48 1.95 17.25
CA ALA A 275 17.24 1.50 17.88
C ALA A 275 17.52 0.73 19.19
N LEU A 276 16.49 0.58 20.03
CA LEU A 276 16.51 -0.36 21.13
C LEU A 276 16.74 -1.78 20.62
N THR A 277 17.36 -2.63 21.42
CA THR A 277 17.44 -4.07 21.10
C THR A 277 16.03 -4.68 21.03
N PRO A 278 15.81 -5.82 20.34
CA PRO A 278 14.50 -6.48 20.30
C PRO A 278 13.90 -6.70 21.71
N ARG A 279 14.72 -7.12 22.68
CA ARG A 279 14.27 -7.35 24.07
C ARG A 279 13.83 -6.06 24.76
N GLU A 280 14.63 -5.01 24.65
CA GLU A 280 14.30 -3.69 25.21
C GLU A 280 13.06 -3.11 24.54
N SER A 281 12.90 -3.33 23.25
CA SER A 281 11.76 -2.86 22.48
C SER A 281 10.45 -3.52 22.91
N LEU A 282 10.44 -4.83 23.12
CA LEU A 282 9.26 -5.53 23.64
C LEU A 282 8.93 -5.08 25.07
N ALA A 283 9.93 -4.89 25.94
CA ALA A 283 9.70 -4.34 27.28
C ALA A 283 9.16 -2.90 27.23
N PHE A 284 9.62 -2.10 26.25
CA PHE A 284 9.08 -0.76 26.02
C PHE A 284 7.61 -0.80 25.57
N VAL A 285 7.24 -1.70 24.64
CA VAL A 285 5.86 -1.88 24.17
C VAL A 285 4.97 -2.37 25.33
N GLU A 286 5.45 -3.31 26.15
CA GLU A 286 4.73 -3.79 27.34
C GLU A 286 4.45 -2.67 28.35
N LYS A 287 5.44 -1.80 28.60
CA LYS A 287 5.25 -0.61 29.44
C LYS A 287 4.17 0.31 28.86
N LEU A 288 4.22 0.61 27.55
CA LEU A 288 3.20 1.43 26.89
C LEU A 288 1.82 0.83 26.98
N LEU A 289 1.70 -0.50 26.87
CA LEU A 289 0.44 -1.21 27.00
C LEU A 289 -0.20 -0.97 28.38
N GLY A 290 0.60 -0.87 29.43
CA GLY A 290 0.14 -0.52 30.78
C GLY A 290 -0.28 0.94 30.96
N GLU A 291 0.06 1.84 30.01
CA GLU A 291 -0.27 3.28 30.03
C GLU A 291 -1.53 3.62 29.21
N VAL A 292 -2.00 2.70 28.33
CA VAL A 292 -3.12 2.90 27.39
C VAL A 292 -4.41 2.31 27.94
#